data_4b962e1f4835250380eab24e112ccc67
#
_entry.id   4b962e1f4835250380eab24e112ccc67
#
_cell.length_a   1.000
_cell.length_b   1.000
_cell.length_c   1.000
_cell.angle_alpha   90.00
_cell.angle_beta   90.00
_cell.angle_gamma   90.00
#
_symmetry.space_group_name_H-M   'P 1'
#
loop_
_entity.id
_entity.type
_entity.pdbx_description
1 polymer ?
#
loop_
_entity_poly.entity_id
_entity_poly.type
_entity_poly.pdbx_seq_one_letter_code
_entity_poly.pdbx_strand_id
1 'polypeptide(L)'
;MISVLMLIAALIGLAQFGVSYWRSMLASTAAQPLSERFCTASGLQHNTPSASDFSAILSLHRLTPGLDNQPSRLRGLQVYYSLVDSLRKLPALSQWAQSEMTTCTRYLAVIVDQRLSNNLACAAEMRSY
;
A
#
# COMPACT_ATOMS: atom_id res chain seq x y z
N MET A 1 -5.64 -22.03 -33.26
CA MET A 1 -4.66 -20.93 -33.28
C MET A 1 -5.31 -19.56 -33.00
N ILE A 2 -6.28 -19.14 -33.77
CA ILE A 2 -6.97 -17.85 -33.59
C ILE A 2 -7.64 -17.74 -32.21
N SER A 3 -8.27 -18.78 -31.71
CA SER A 3 -8.92 -18.81 -30.40
C SER A 3 -7.92 -18.61 -29.24
N VAL A 4 -6.71 -19.17 -29.36
CA VAL A 4 -5.67 -19.04 -28.35
C VAL A 4 -5.11 -17.61 -28.35
N LEU A 5 -4.91 -17.01 -29.52
CA LEU A 5 -4.48 -15.62 -29.64
C LEU A 5 -5.52 -14.64 -29.05
N MET A 6 -6.81 -14.88 -29.32
CA MET A 6 -7.90 -14.10 -28.74
C MET A 6 -7.94 -14.20 -27.23
N LEU A 7 -7.74 -15.40 -26.69
CA LEU A 7 -7.71 -15.64 -25.24
C LEU A 7 -6.52 -14.93 -24.58
N ILE A 8 -5.34 -15.00 -25.19
CA ILE A 8 -4.14 -14.30 -24.70
C ILE A 8 -4.35 -12.78 -24.72
N ALA A 9 -4.88 -12.24 -25.82
CA ALA A 9 -5.17 -10.80 -25.94
C ALA A 9 -6.19 -10.35 -24.88
N ALA A 10 -7.24 -11.14 -24.64
CA ALA A 10 -8.23 -10.86 -23.60
C ALA A 10 -7.63 -10.89 -22.20
N LEU A 11 -6.75 -11.85 -21.90
CA LEU A 11 -6.05 -11.92 -20.61
C LEU A 11 -5.11 -10.74 -20.39
N ILE A 12 -4.38 -10.32 -21.42
CA ILE A 12 -3.50 -9.15 -21.36
C ILE A 12 -4.33 -7.88 -21.11
N GLY A 13 -5.44 -7.71 -21.83
CA GLY A 13 -6.34 -6.58 -21.63
C GLY A 13 -6.94 -6.55 -20.22
N LEU A 14 -7.38 -7.69 -19.70
CA LEU A 14 -7.89 -7.81 -18.34
C LEU A 14 -6.82 -7.49 -17.29
N ALA A 15 -5.61 -8.00 -17.50
CA ALA A 15 -4.48 -7.72 -16.61
C ALA A 15 -4.11 -6.22 -16.60
N GLN A 16 -4.06 -5.58 -17.76
CA GLN A 16 -3.81 -4.14 -17.86
C GLN A 16 -4.90 -3.32 -17.18
N PHE A 17 -6.16 -3.70 -17.36
CA PHE A 17 -7.27 -3.03 -16.70
C PHE A 17 -7.19 -3.20 -15.17
N GLY A 18 -6.93 -4.40 -14.68
CA GLY A 18 -6.76 -4.68 -13.26
C GLY A 18 -5.62 -3.88 -12.63
N VAL A 19 -4.47 -3.84 -13.30
CA VAL A 19 -3.32 -3.05 -12.83
C VAL A 19 -3.63 -1.55 -12.84
N SER A 20 -4.27 -1.04 -13.89
CA SER A 20 -4.66 0.37 -13.97
C SER A 20 -5.64 0.76 -12.88
N TYR A 21 -6.65 -0.06 -12.63
CA TYR A 21 -7.62 0.15 -11.55
C TYR A 21 -6.94 0.14 -10.18
N TRP A 22 -6.07 -0.83 -9.93
CA TRP A 22 -5.30 -0.95 -8.69
C TRP A 22 -4.41 0.26 -8.45
N ARG A 23 -3.70 0.71 -9.47
CA ARG A 23 -2.85 1.91 -9.41
C ARG A 23 -3.65 3.17 -9.13
N SER A 24 -4.80 3.34 -9.75
CA SER A 24 -5.69 4.48 -9.50
C SER A 24 -6.17 4.50 -8.05
N MET A 25 -6.55 3.35 -7.51
CA MET A 25 -6.95 3.20 -6.11
C MET A 25 -5.81 3.52 -5.15
N LEU A 26 -4.60 2.99 -5.42
CA LEU A 26 -3.41 3.29 -4.61
C LEU A 26 -3.07 4.78 -4.63
N ALA A 27 -3.07 5.40 -5.80
CA ALA A 27 -2.72 6.81 -5.96
C ALA A 27 -3.70 7.74 -5.24
N SER A 28 -5.00 7.47 -5.33
CA SER A 28 -6.02 8.28 -4.65
C SER A 28 -5.89 8.24 -3.13
N THR A 29 -5.60 7.08 -2.57
CA THR A 29 -5.41 6.91 -1.12
C THR A 29 -4.06 7.47 -0.68
N ALA A 30 -3.00 7.25 -1.44
CA ALA A 30 -1.65 7.74 -1.12
C ALA A 30 -1.53 9.27 -1.15
N ALA A 31 -2.45 9.98 -1.80
CA ALA A 31 -2.48 11.43 -1.83
C ALA A 31 -2.98 12.07 -0.50
N GLN A 32 -3.56 11.28 0.42
CA GLN A 32 -4.04 11.79 1.69
C GLN A 32 -2.86 12.18 2.62
N PRO A 33 -2.98 13.29 3.37
CA PRO A 33 -1.94 13.70 4.32
C PRO A 33 -1.88 12.73 5.51
N LEU A 34 -0.66 12.48 5.99
CA LEU A 34 -0.41 11.69 7.19
C LEU A 34 -0.54 12.55 8.45
N SER A 35 -1.06 11.97 9.53
CA SER A 35 -1.10 12.66 10.82
C SER A 35 0.29 12.72 11.46
N GLU A 36 0.53 13.77 12.25
CA GLU A 36 1.79 13.93 13.01
C GLU A 36 2.01 12.75 13.98
N ARG A 37 0.94 12.23 14.55
CA ARG A 37 0.99 11.08 15.47
C ARG A 37 1.51 9.82 14.81
N PHE A 38 1.10 9.59 13.57
CA PHE A 38 1.62 8.48 12.79
C PHE A 38 3.11 8.64 12.47
N CYS A 39 3.52 9.82 12.07
CA CYS A 39 4.94 10.12 11.79
C CYS A 39 5.81 9.91 13.03
N THR A 40 5.34 10.31 14.20
CA THR A 40 6.04 10.10 15.47
C THR A 40 6.11 8.62 15.84
N ALA A 41 5.01 7.89 15.71
CA ALA A 41 4.95 6.46 16.07
C ALA A 41 5.78 5.57 15.14
N SER A 42 5.87 5.92 13.85
CA SER A 42 6.62 5.17 12.85
C SER A 42 8.10 5.55 12.78
N GLY A 43 8.52 6.62 13.48
CA GLY A 43 9.90 7.12 13.44
C GLY A 43 10.27 7.78 12.11
N LEU A 44 9.29 8.14 11.28
CA LEU A 44 9.51 8.84 10.03
C LEU A 44 9.91 10.28 10.29
N GLN A 45 11.08 10.67 9.80
CA GLN A 45 11.60 12.05 9.98
C GLN A 45 10.91 13.05 9.05
N HIS A 46 10.25 12.58 8.01
CA HIS A 46 9.56 13.42 7.03
C HIS A 46 8.15 12.88 6.75
N ASN A 47 7.22 13.76 6.44
CA ASN A 47 5.83 13.41 6.07
C ASN A 47 5.73 12.62 4.75
N THR A 48 6.84 12.30 4.11
CA THR A 48 6.89 11.54 2.87
C THR A 48 7.60 10.20 3.11
N PRO A 49 6.85 9.12 3.35
CA PRO A 49 7.45 7.80 3.50
C PRO A 49 8.13 7.36 2.20
N SER A 50 9.31 6.79 2.31
CA SER A 50 10.07 6.24 1.19
C SER A 50 9.85 4.72 1.07
N ALA A 51 10.33 4.13 -0.03
CA ALA A 51 10.24 2.69 -0.23
C ALA A 51 10.92 1.86 0.86
N SER A 52 11.98 2.40 1.50
CA SER A 52 12.68 1.76 2.61
C SER A 52 11.84 1.65 3.89
N ASP A 53 10.83 2.49 4.04
CA ASP A 53 9.98 2.54 5.23
C ASP A 53 8.85 1.50 5.20
N PHE A 54 8.67 0.79 4.07
CA PHE A 54 7.59 -0.18 3.90
C PHE A 54 7.60 -1.28 4.97
N SER A 55 8.76 -1.84 5.26
CA SER A 55 8.90 -2.89 6.28
C SER A 55 8.60 -2.38 7.69
N ALA A 56 9.01 -1.16 8.01
CA ALA A 56 8.72 -0.53 9.30
C ALA A 56 7.23 -0.27 9.48
N ILE A 57 6.56 0.26 8.46
CA ILE A 57 5.12 0.51 8.46
C ILE A 57 4.34 -0.81 8.53
N LEU A 58 4.81 -1.84 7.82
CA LEU A 58 4.21 -3.17 7.87
C LEU A 58 4.32 -3.80 9.26
N SER A 59 5.45 -3.60 9.95
CA SER A 59 5.62 -4.05 11.34
C SER A 59 4.67 -3.32 12.27
N LEU A 60 4.51 -2.02 12.11
CA LEU A 60 3.54 -1.22 12.87
C LEU A 60 2.10 -1.70 12.63
N HIS A 61 1.76 -2.03 11.40
CA HIS A 61 0.47 -2.61 11.04
C HIS A 61 0.21 -3.92 11.80
N ARG A 62 1.20 -4.79 11.88
CA ARG A 62 1.08 -6.09 12.58
C ARG A 62 0.92 -5.93 14.10
N LEU A 63 1.49 -4.89 14.67
CA LEU A 63 1.42 -4.61 16.11
C LEU A 63 0.13 -3.90 16.52
N THR A 64 -0.62 -3.34 15.58
CA THR A 64 -1.87 -2.63 15.87
C THR A 64 -3.04 -3.64 15.96
N PRO A 65 -3.70 -3.80 17.11
CA PRO A 65 -4.81 -4.71 17.26
C PRO A 65 -6.05 -4.25 16.48
N GLY A 66 -6.88 -5.21 16.05
CA GLY A 66 -8.16 -4.91 15.38
C GLY A 66 -8.08 -4.73 13.87
N LEU A 67 -6.93 -5.05 13.26
CA LEU A 67 -6.70 -4.89 11.82
C LEU A 67 -7.07 -6.11 10.97
N ASP A 68 -7.55 -7.18 11.60
CA ASP A 68 -7.76 -8.48 10.94
C ASP A 68 -8.92 -8.52 9.92
N ASN A 69 -9.69 -7.43 9.80
CA ASN A 69 -10.91 -7.46 8.99
C ASN A 69 -10.68 -7.44 7.47
N GLN A 70 -9.43 -7.26 6.98
CA GLN A 70 -9.14 -7.33 5.55
C GLN A 70 -7.74 -7.90 5.23
N PRO A 71 -7.46 -9.16 5.57
CA PRO A 71 -6.14 -9.76 5.30
C PRO A 71 -5.85 -9.89 3.79
N SER A 72 -6.89 -9.99 2.95
CA SER A 72 -6.75 -10.15 1.51
C SER A 72 -6.13 -8.93 0.82
N ARG A 73 -6.51 -7.72 1.22
CA ARG A 73 -5.95 -6.48 0.65
C ARG A 73 -4.49 -6.31 1.01
N LEU A 74 -4.13 -6.63 2.23
CA LEU A 74 -2.75 -6.54 2.67
C LEU A 74 -1.86 -7.56 1.95
N ARG A 75 -2.35 -8.79 1.79
CA ARG A 75 -1.64 -9.82 0.99
C ARG A 75 -1.47 -9.38 -0.46
N GLY A 76 -2.51 -8.83 -1.07
CA GLY A 76 -2.42 -8.27 -2.42
C GLY A 76 -1.37 -7.17 -2.53
N LEU A 77 -1.32 -6.26 -1.56
CA LEU A 77 -0.31 -5.21 -1.51
C LEU A 77 1.11 -5.77 -1.34
N GLN A 78 1.30 -6.76 -0.47
CA GLN A 78 2.61 -7.40 -0.27
C GLN A 78 3.09 -8.11 -1.54
N VAL A 79 2.21 -8.85 -2.22
CA VAL A 79 2.53 -9.52 -3.49
C VAL A 79 2.88 -8.50 -4.55
N TYR A 80 2.09 -7.44 -4.68
CA TYR A 80 2.35 -6.36 -5.64
C TYR A 80 3.70 -5.67 -5.37
N TYR A 81 3.98 -5.33 -4.11
CA TYR A 81 5.26 -4.75 -3.70
C TYR A 81 6.45 -5.68 -4.04
N SER A 82 6.32 -6.97 -3.75
CA SER A 82 7.35 -7.96 -4.06
C SER A 82 7.59 -8.10 -5.56
N LEU A 83 6.52 -8.06 -6.38
CA LEU A 83 6.65 -8.08 -7.85
C LEU A 83 7.38 -6.83 -8.34
N VAL A 84 7.01 -5.66 -7.85
CA VAL A 84 7.64 -4.39 -8.22
C VAL A 84 9.10 -4.35 -7.78
N ASP A 85 9.42 -4.87 -6.61
CA ASP A 85 10.81 -4.99 -6.14
C ASP A 85 11.66 -5.90 -7.04
N SER A 86 11.07 -6.99 -7.53
CA SER A 86 11.72 -7.87 -8.50
C SER A 86 11.97 -7.16 -9.83
N LEU A 87 11.02 -6.35 -10.30
CA LEU A 87 11.15 -5.55 -11.52
C LEU A 87 12.17 -4.42 -11.39
N ARG A 88 12.43 -3.93 -10.18
CA ARG A 88 13.48 -2.92 -9.92
C ARG A 88 14.87 -3.37 -10.35
N LYS A 89 15.12 -4.67 -10.39
CA LYS A 89 16.39 -5.25 -10.84
C LYS A 89 16.65 -5.03 -12.33
N LEU A 90 15.61 -4.73 -13.11
CA LEU A 90 15.72 -4.43 -14.53
C LEU A 90 16.04 -2.94 -14.73
N PRO A 91 17.15 -2.59 -15.43
CA PRO A 91 17.58 -1.18 -15.55
C PRO A 91 16.57 -0.30 -16.28
N ALA A 92 15.81 -0.86 -17.22
CA ALA A 92 14.79 -0.12 -17.96
C ALA A 92 13.56 0.26 -17.13
N LEU A 93 13.27 -0.47 -16.05
CA LEU A 93 12.08 -0.32 -15.22
C LEU A 93 12.39 0.19 -13.81
N SER A 94 13.67 0.44 -13.49
CA SER A 94 14.09 0.78 -12.14
C SER A 94 13.44 2.05 -11.58
N GLN A 95 13.36 3.11 -12.36
CA GLN A 95 12.74 4.38 -11.95
C GLN A 95 11.24 4.23 -11.74
N TRP A 96 10.57 3.54 -12.67
CA TRP A 96 9.15 3.25 -12.53
C TRP A 96 8.87 2.39 -11.30
N ALA A 97 9.66 1.34 -11.08
CA ALA A 97 9.53 0.46 -9.94
C ALA A 97 9.71 1.21 -8.61
N GLN A 98 10.69 2.11 -8.50
CA GLN A 98 10.88 2.95 -7.32
C GLN A 98 9.67 3.85 -7.04
N SER A 99 9.10 4.47 -8.07
CA SER A 99 7.90 5.29 -7.97
C SER A 99 6.71 4.46 -7.45
N GLU A 100 6.51 3.26 -7.98
CA GLU A 100 5.43 2.36 -7.54
C GLU A 100 5.65 1.86 -6.10
N MET A 101 6.88 1.54 -5.72
CA MET A 101 7.21 1.15 -4.35
C MET A 101 6.92 2.27 -3.35
N THR A 102 7.25 3.51 -3.69
CA THR A 102 6.94 4.69 -2.89
C THR A 102 5.43 4.88 -2.75
N THR A 103 4.67 4.71 -3.83
CA THR A 103 3.20 4.78 -3.82
C THR A 103 2.60 3.69 -2.93
N CYS A 104 3.08 2.46 -3.00
CA CYS A 104 2.65 1.36 -2.13
C CYS A 104 2.93 1.67 -0.66
N THR A 105 4.10 2.21 -0.35
CA THR A 105 4.50 2.58 1.01
C THR A 105 3.59 3.67 1.57
N ARG A 106 3.31 4.70 0.79
CA ARG A 106 2.37 5.78 1.18
C ARG A 106 0.95 5.26 1.37
N TYR A 107 0.48 4.39 0.51
CA TYR A 107 -0.83 3.77 0.65
C TYR A 107 -0.95 3.00 1.97
N LEU A 108 0.03 2.17 2.29
CA LEU A 108 0.06 1.42 3.54
C LEU A 108 0.13 2.37 4.75
N ALA A 109 0.93 3.43 4.67
CA ALA A 109 1.05 4.44 5.71
C ALA A 109 -0.29 5.14 5.99
N VAL A 110 -1.03 5.52 4.96
CA VAL A 110 -2.35 6.17 5.11
C VAL A 110 -3.36 5.21 5.76
N ILE A 111 -3.38 3.94 5.37
CA ILE A 111 -4.27 2.95 5.97
C ILE A 111 -3.96 2.75 7.45
N VAL A 112 -2.69 2.61 7.81
CA VAL A 112 -2.27 2.45 9.21
C VAL A 112 -2.60 3.69 10.02
N ASP A 113 -2.37 4.89 9.48
CA ASP A 113 -2.72 6.15 10.13
C ASP A 113 -4.21 6.26 10.41
N GLN A 114 -5.07 5.98 9.43
CA GLN A 114 -6.52 5.99 9.61
C GLN A 114 -6.96 5.02 10.70
N ARG A 115 -6.38 3.82 10.74
CA ARG A 115 -6.70 2.81 11.75
C ARG A 115 -6.24 3.21 13.14
N LEU A 116 -5.04 3.76 13.24
CA LEU A 116 -4.51 4.27 14.50
C LEU A 116 -5.38 5.40 15.06
N SER A 117 -5.81 6.32 14.22
CA SER A 117 -6.71 7.42 14.57
C SER A 117 -8.07 6.92 15.07
N ASN A 118 -8.65 5.93 14.39
CA ASN A 118 -9.91 5.31 14.81
C ASN A 118 -9.79 4.59 16.15
N ASN A 119 -8.71 3.85 16.38
CA ASN A 119 -8.48 3.18 17.65
C ASN A 119 -8.30 4.16 18.80
N LEU A 120 -7.62 5.28 18.58
CA LEU A 120 -7.46 6.33 19.57
C LEU A 120 -8.78 7.04 19.88
N ALA A 121 -9.64 7.27 18.89
CA ALA A 121 -10.97 7.83 19.09
C ALA A 121 -11.84 6.90 19.93
N CYS A 122 -11.87 5.60 19.62
CA CYS A 122 -12.57 4.60 20.44
C CYS A 122 -12.06 4.55 21.88
N ALA A 123 -10.75 4.61 22.08
CA ALA A 123 -10.16 4.59 23.42
C ALA A 123 -10.52 5.85 24.23
N ALA A 124 -10.61 7.01 23.55
CA ALA A 124 -11.04 8.25 24.19
C ALA A 124 -12.51 8.20 24.60
N GLU A 125 -13.39 7.63 23.77
CA GLU A 125 -14.80 7.42 24.13
C GLU A 125 -14.98 6.51 25.33
N MET A 126 -14.23 5.40 25.39
CA MET A 126 -14.29 4.49 26.55
C MET A 126 -13.83 5.13 27.86
N ARG A 127 -12.93 6.12 27.79
CA ARG A 127 -12.50 6.85 29.00
C ARG A 127 -13.51 7.88 29.49
N SER A 128 -14.42 8.31 28.63
CA SER A 128 -15.46 9.30 28.99
C SER A 128 -16.67 8.67 29.68
N TYR A 129 -16.76 7.36 29.72
CA TYR A 129 -17.76 6.59 30.48
C TYR A 129 -17.18 6.10 31.81
#